data_7300424d9fc218c10cd0f6a57f373336
#
_entry.id   7300424d9fc218c10cd0f6a57f373336
#
_cell.length_a   1.000
_cell.length_b   1.000
_cell.length_c   1.000
_cell.angle_alpha   90.00
_cell.angle_beta   90.00
_cell.angle_gamma   90.00
#
_symmetry.space_group_name_H-M   'P 1'
#
loop_
_entity.id
_entity.type
_entity.pdbx_description
1 polymer ?
#
loop_
_entity_poly.entity_id
_entity_poly.type
_entity_poly.pdbx_seq_one_letter_code
_entity_poly.pdbx_strand_id
1 'polypeptide(L)'
;MESDLDKNWSGHALWRRLLRRVPADSACDQEAVVIAFGSGKGGTGKSFLTTNLAIGLHQRGLRVVVVDCDFGLANAHLLLRSTPRYSMQHLLCGQRTIDEVLTKTDFGPSLVAGGSGISSLAELDAKHMQMLAHALRQLAARFDVLLIDCAAGLAPQSMITLLVAHHVVMVTNPEIAALTDAYAVIKCLSRQAARPAIQVVVNRTASRSLGRATFERLSSVSRRFASLPLHYLGAVPEDAAVSHRRLSQAPMLVEMPECETSTALSGLAGLLERFALEERMHPGSLDVESRMLAQIRRW
;
A
#
# COMPACT_ATOMS: atom_id res chain seq x y z
N MET A 1 -31.12 -10.58 2.46
CA MET A 1 -30.41 -11.73 1.90
C MET A 1 -28.93 -11.52 2.16
N GLU A 2 -28.61 -11.60 3.44
CA GLU A 2 -27.25 -11.84 3.95
C GLU A 2 -27.12 -13.34 4.04
N SER A 3 -26.39 -13.95 3.17
CA SER A 3 -26.09 -15.35 3.34
C SER A 3 -24.98 -15.82 2.41
N ASP A 4 -24.26 -16.73 2.91
CA ASP A 4 -23.45 -17.77 2.29
C ASP A 4 -21.96 -17.55 2.06
N LEU A 5 -21.37 -16.41 2.35
CA LEU A 5 -19.91 -16.27 2.31
C LEU A 5 -19.20 -16.50 3.67
N ASP A 6 -19.95 -16.55 4.78
CA ASP A 6 -19.37 -16.65 6.13
C ASP A 6 -19.34 -18.08 6.74
N LYS A 7 -19.88 -19.06 6.07
CA LYS A 7 -20.12 -20.38 6.71
C LYS A 7 -19.09 -21.48 6.43
N ASN A 8 -18.04 -21.25 5.65
CA ASN A 8 -17.14 -22.36 5.26
C ASN A 8 -15.65 -22.14 5.51
N TRP A 9 -15.26 -21.40 6.55
CA TRP A 9 -13.85 -21.16 6.86
C TRP A 9 -13.40 -21.69 8.23
N SER A 10 -13.52 -23.02 8.42
CA SER A 10 -12.84 -23.73 9.52
C SER A 10 -11.31 -23.82 9.35
N GLY A 11 -10.75 -23.26 8.29
CA GLY A 11 -9.32 -23.24 7.99
C GLY A 11 -8.48 -22.25 8.80
N HIS A 12 -9.08 -21.27 9.47
CA HIS A 12 -8.33 -20.19 10.17
C HIS A 12 -7.34 -20.68 11.25
N ALA A 13 -7.63 -21.77 11.92
CA ALA A 13 -6.74 -22.33 12.96
C ALA A 13 -5.52 -23.07 12.36
N LEU A 14 -5.70 -23.73 11.22
CA LEU A 14 -4.64 -24.46 10.54
C LEU A 14 -3.62 -23.51 9.91
N TRP A 15 -4.11 -22.41 9.32
CA TRP A 15 -3.28 -21.39 8.66
C TRP A 15 -2.47 -20.56 9.66
N ARG A 16 -3.05 -20.19 10.81
CA ARG A 16 -2.29 -19.54 11.91
C ARG A 16 -1.18 -20.44 12.46
N ARG A 17 -1.27 -21.74 12.32
CA ARG A 17 -0.24 -22.69 12.75
C ARG A 17 0.89 -22.83 11.74
N LEU A 18 0.59 -22.71 10.44
CA LEU A 18 1.58 -22.69 9.35
C LEU A 18 2.35 -21.35 9.28
N LEU A 19 1.74 -20.24 9.70
CA LEU A 19 2.36 -18.92 9.74
C LEU A 19 3.09 -18.64 11.07
N ARG A 20 3.29 -19.64 11.95
CA ARG A 20 4.01 -19.46 13.21
C ARG A 20 5.48 -19.15 12.93
N ARG A 21 5.83 -17.87 13.24
CA ARG A 21 7.15 -17.35 13.59
C ARG A 21 8.32 -18.03 12.84
N VAL A 22 8.57 -17.54 11.65
CA VAL A 22 9.89 -17.65 11.06
C VAL A 22 10.71 -16.48 11.61
N PRO A 23 11.93 -16.69 12.13
CA PRO A 23 12.80 -15.60 12.58
C PRO A 23 13.05 -14.62 11.43
N ALA A 24 13.21 -13.33 11.75
CA ALA A 24 13.40 -12.26 10.75
C ALA A 24 14.62 -12.46 9.82
N ASP A 25 15.50 -13.41 10.12
CA ASP A 25 16.73 -13.70 9.38
C ASP A 25 16.64 -14.93 8.45
N SER A 26 15.48 -15.60 8.35
CA SER A 26 15.31 -16.70 7.40
C SER A 26 14.75 -16.18 6.07
N ALA A 27 15.43 -16.51 4.97
CA ALA A 27 14.91 -16.30 3.63
C ALA A 27 13.48 -16.90 3.53
N CYS A 28 12.56 -16.13 2.94
CA CYS A 28 11.20 -16.60 2.70
C CYS A 28 11.24 -17.56 1.50
N ASP A 29 10.63 -18.75 1.60
CA ASP A 29 10.52 -19.68 0.47
C ASP A 29 9.66 -19.11 -0.69
N GLN A 30 8.98 -18.01 -0.45
CA GLN A 30 8.13 -17.31 -1.42
C GLN A 30 8.35 -15.81 -1.32
N GLU A 31 8.33 -15.11 -2.46
CA GLU A 31 8.40 -13.65 -2.52
C GLU A 31 7.21 -12.98 -1.84
N ALA A 32 7.45 -11.78 -1.30
CA ALA A 32 6.41 -10.97 -0.69
C ALA A 32 5.32 -10.58 -1.69
N VAL A 33 4.10 -10.48 -1.20
CA VAL A 33 3.02 -9.85 -1.96
C VAL A 33 3.18 -8.33 -1.91
N VAL A 34 3.25 -7.71 -3.08
CA VAL A 34 3.41 -6.26 -3.23
C VAL A 34 2.05 -5.61 -3.38
N ILE A 35 1.73 -4.70 -2.47
CA ILE A 35 0.50 -3.90 -2.50
C ILE A 35 0.89 -2.43 -2.55
N ALA A 36 0.53 -1.74 -3.62
CA ALA A 36 0.84 -0.32 -3.77
C ALA A 36 -0.39 0.54 -3.47
N PHE A 37 -0.18 1.60 -2.70
CA PHE A 37 -1.22 2.57 -2.38
C PHE A 37 -1.07 3.77 -3.30
N GLY A 38 -2.12 4.06 -4.07
CA GLY A 38 -2.19 5.18 -5.01
C GLY A 38 -3.36 6.10 -4.72
N SER A 39 -3.24 7.35 -5.16
CA SER A 39 -4.33 8.32 -5.15
C SER A 39 -4.17 9.31 -6.29
N GLY A 40 -5.27 9.86 -6.79
CA GLY A 40 -5.23 10.85 -7.85
C GLY A 40 -4.71 12.21 -7.37
N LYS A 41 -4.97 12.59 -6.11
CA LYS A 41 -4.51 13.85 -5.51
C LYS A 41 -3.95 13.64 -4.10
N GLY A 42 -3.16 14.61 -3.62
CA GLY A 42 -2.70 14.67 -2.24
C GLY A 42 -3.85 14.86 -1.23
N GLY A 43 -3.63 14.48 0.03
CA GLY A 43 -4.59 14.70 1.12
C GLY A 43 -5.75 13.69 1.19
N THR A 44 -5.81 12.66 0.34
CA THR A 44 -6.85 11.62 0.41
C THR A 44 -6.68 10.68 1.60
N GLY A 45 -5.55 10.73 2.31
CA GLY A 45 -5.24 9.88 3.46
C GLY A 45 -4.47 8.59 3.10
N LYS A 46 -3.84 8.55 1.94
CA LYS A 46 -3.07 7.39 1.43
C LYS A 46 -2.05 6.89 2.45
N SER A 47 -1.09 7.72 2.87
CA SER A 47 -0.04 7.35 3.83
C SER A 47 -0.60 6.94 5.21
N PHE A 48 -1.68 7.60 5.66
CA PHE A 48 -2.40 7.20 6.88
C PHE A 48 -2.95 5.77 6.76
N LEU A 49 -3.57 5.44 5.62
CA LEU A 49 -4.07 4.09 5.37
C LEU A 49 -2.92 3.09 5.26
N THR A 50 -1.88 3.39 4.48
CA THR A 50 -0.72 2.51 4.29
C THR A 50 -0.09 2.12 5.63
N THR A 51 0.18 3.09 6.50
CA THR A 51 0.86 2.85 7.78
C THR A 51 -0.03 2.11 8.78
N ASN A 52 -1.30 2.45 8.90
CA ASN A 52 -2.21 1.74 9.80
C ASN A 52 -2.53 0.32 9.30
N LEU A 53 -2.70 0.11 7.99
CA LEU A 53 -2.90 -1.23 7.43
C LEU A 53 -1.65 -2.10 7.57
N ALA A 54 -0.45 -1.51 7.50
CA ALA A 54 0.79 -2.22 7.82
C ALA A 54 0.78 -2.76 9.26
N ILE A 55 0.36 -1.94 10.23
CA ILE A 55 0.22 -2.35 11.62
C ILE A 55 -0.84 -3.45 11.75
N GLY A 56 -2.00 -3.27 11.11
CA GLY A 56 -3.08 -4.26 11.13
C GLY A 56 -2.68 -5.62 10.55
N LEU A 57 -1.87 -5.64 9.49
CA LEU A 57 -1.29 -6.86 8.91
C LEU A 57 -0.25 -7.48 9.83
N HIS A 58 0.61 -6.66 10.46
CA HIS A 58 1.59 -7.14 11.43
C HIS A 58 0.92 -7.77 12.65
N GLN A 59 -0.13 -7.15 13.20
CA GLN A 59 -0.93 -7.71 14.29
C GLN A 59 -1.56 -9.07 13.97
N ARG A 60 -1.72 -9.38 12.67
CA ARG A 60 -2.18 -10.69 12.15
C ARG A 60 -1.05 -11.70 11.97
N GLY A 61 0.18 -11.33 12.31
CA GLY A 61 1.35 -12.21 12.31
C GLY A 61 2.18 -12.18 11.02
N LEU A 62 1.90 -11.25 10.09
CA LEU A 62 2.69 -11.10 8.87
C LEU A 62 3.93 -10.22 9.12
N ARG A 63 5.02 -10.54 8.43
CA ARG A 63 6.20 -9.68 8.33
C ARG A 63 5.92 -8.61 7.26
N VAL A 64 5.79 -7.37 7.70
CA VAL A 64 5.38 -6.26 6.83
C VAL A 64 6.47 -5.21 6.76
N VAL A 65 6.74 -4.70 5.56
CA VAL A 65 7.56 -3.51 5.35
C VAL A 65 6.77 -2.46 4.58
N VAL A 66 6.85 -1.22 5.05
CA VAL A 66 6.36 -0.03 4.34
C VAL A 66 7.53 0.59 3.59
N VAL A 67 7.35 0.80 2.30
CA VAL A 67 8.31 1.52 1.44
C VAL A 67 7.67 2.84 1.02
N ASP A 68 8.19 3.94 1.55
CA ASP A 68 7.70 5.28 1.22
C ASP A 68 8.36 5.77 -0.08
N CYS A 69 7.60 5.75 -1.16
CA CYS A 69 7.99 6.22 -2.49
C CYS A 69 7.40 7.60 -2.82
N ASP A 70 6.92 8.36 -1.83
CA ASP A 70 6.60 9.78 -2.00
C ASP A 70 7.86 10.64 -1.75
N PHE A 71 8.75 10.65 -2.73
CA PHE A 71 10.06 11.29 -2.60
C PHE A 71 10.00 12.82 -2.43
N GLY A 72 8.85 13.44 -2.71
CA GLY A 72 8.64 14.87 -2.50
C GLY A 72 8.16 15.22 -1.08
N LEU A 73 7.25 14.40 -0.55
CA LEU A 73 6.53 14.66 0.70
C LEU A 73 6.40 13.39 1.57
N ALA A 74 7.50 12.67 1.74
CA ALA A 74 7.55 11.44 2.54
C ALA A 74 7.07 11.67 3.98
N ASN A 75 6.03 10.98 4.40
CA ASN A 75 5.37 11.16 5.70
C ASN A 75 5.21 9.86 6.51
N ALA A 76 5.50 8.69 5.93
CA ALA A 76 5.27 7.42 6.60
C ALA A 76 6.07 7.31 7.93
N HIS A 77 7.28 7.85 7.96
CA HIS A 77 8.12 7.85 9.17
C HIS A 77 7.48 8.64 10.32
N LEU A 78 6.82 9.77 10.03
CA LEU A 78 6.12 10.57 11.04
C LEU A 78 4.91 9.81 11.58
N LEU A 79 4.14 9.17 10.68
CA LEU A 79 2.94 8.41 11.04
C LEU A 79 3.26 7.14 11.84
N LEU A 80 4.43 6.55 11.63
CA LEU A 80 4.95 5.41 12.38
C LEU A 80 5.84 5.84 13.57
N ARG A 81 5.93 7.14 13.88
CA ARG A 81 6.77 7.70 14.94
C ARG A 81 8.21 7.17 14.92
N SER A 82 8.74 7.03 13.73
CA SER A 82 10.08 6.51 13.52
C SER A 82 11.03 7.64 13.13
N THR A 83 12.27 7.54 13.59
CA THR A 83 13.37 8.46 13.24
C THR A 83 14.46 7.72 12.46
N PRO A 84 14.24 7.43 11.18
CA PRO A 84 15.20 6.71 10.35
C PRO A 84 16.53 7.46 10.27
N ARG A 85 17.64 6.77 10.49
CA ARG A 85 18.98 7.35 10.34
C ARG A 85 19.30 7.63 8.87
N TYR A 86 18.85 6.74 7.99
CA TYR A 86 19.00 6.83 6.55
C TYR A 86 17.66 6.58 5.85
N SER A 87 17.55 6.99 4.61
CA SER A 87 16.31 6.91 3.82
C SER A 87 16.58 6.31 2.45
N MET A 88 15.55 6.07 1.68
CA MET A 88 15.62 5.63 0.29
C MET A 88 16.54 6.55 -0.55
N GLN A 89 16.58 7.84 -0.27
CA GLN A 89 17.50 8.77 -0.92
C GLN A 89 18.96 8.32 -0.81
N HIS A 90 19.42 7.94 0.38
CA HIS A 90 20.79 7.50 0.60
C HIS A 90 21.10 6.21 -0.15
N LEU A 91 20.10 5.33 -0.29
CA LEU A 91 20.20 4.12 -1.09
C LEU A 91 20.31 4.45 -2.59
N LEU A 92 19.41 5.29 -3.12
CA LEU A 92 19.39 5.66 -4.53
C LEU A 92 20.61 6.45 -4.96
N CYS A 93 21.24 7.22 -4.05
CA CYS A 93 22.54 7.85 -4.26
C CYS A 93 23.73 6.89 -4.11
N GLY A 94 23.51 5.60 -3.82
CA GLY A 94 24.56 4.60 -3.62
C GLY A 94 25.38 4.79 -2.35
N GLN A 95 24.90 5.58 -1.40
CA GLN A 95 25.62 5.90 -0.16
C GLN A 95 25.38 4.87 0.93
N ARG A 96 24.26 4.15 0.88
CA ARG A 96 23.85 3.16 1.88
C ARG A 96 23.21 1.94 1.22
N THR A 97 23.31 0.81 1.90
CA THR A 97 22.67 -0.46 1.53
C THR A 97 21.21 -0.50 2.01
N ILE A 98 20.44 -1.48 1.52
CA ILE A 98 19.06 -1.68 1.98
C ILE A 98 18.99 -2.02 3.48
N ASP A 99 19.99 -2.72 4.01
CA ASP A 99 20.06 -3.07 5.44
C ASP A 99 20.26 -1.84 6.33
N GLU A 100 21.00 -0.85 5.85
CA GLU A 100 21.26 0.39 6.60
C GLU A 100 20.08 1.36 6.55
N VAL A 101 19.25 1.32 5.50
CA VAL A 101 18.06 2.18 5.38
C VAL A 101 16.79 1.54 5.96
N LEU A 102 16.79 0.22 6.14
CA LEU A 102 15.67 -0.50 6.73
C LEU A 102 15.60 -0.20 8.23
N THR A 103 14.50 0.38 8.67
CA THR A 103 14.29 0.78 10.06
C THR A 103 13.17 -0.07 10.68
N LYS A 104 13.43 -0.67 11.84
CA LYS A 104 12.37 -1.31 12.65
C LYS A 104 11.57 -0.22 13.35
N THR A 105 10.24 -0.35 13.36
CA THR A 105 9.37 0.58 14.08
C THR A 105 8.84 -0.05 15.37
N ASP A 106 8.48 0.78 16.33
CA ASP A 106 7.95 0.32 17.63
C ASP A 106 6.57 -0.36 17.51
N PHE A 107 5.90 -0.20 16.36
CA PHE A 107 4.56 -0.73 16.13
C PHE A 107 4.54 -2.01 15.28
N GLY A 108 5.70 -2.58 14.99
CA GLY A 108 5.87 -3.88 14.36
C GLY A 108 6.30 -3.88 12.90
N PRO A 109 5.66 -3.14 11.98
CA PRO A 109 6.14 -3.08 10.60
C PRO A 109 7.54 -2.48 10.50
N SER A 110 8.35 -2.97 9.57
CA SER A 110 9.58 -2.28 9.18
C SER A 110 9.27 -1.12 8.23
N LEU A 111 10.17 -0.16 8.12
CA LEU A 111 10.04 1.02 7.28
C LEU A 111 11.30 1.26 6.47
N VAL A 112 11.14 1.55 5.18
CA VAL A 112 12.12 2.25 4.35
C VAL A 112 11.55 3.64 4.07
N ALA A 113 12.07 4.67 4.75
CA ALA A 113 11.60 6.04 4.60
C ALA A 113 12.03 6.63 3.26
N GLY A 114 11.19 7.42 2.61
CA GLY A 114 11.45 7.98 1.28
C GLY A 114 12.56 9.03 1.25
N GLY A 115 12.65 9.84 2.28
CA GLY A 115 13.45 11.07 2.29
C GLY A 115 12.58 12.28 1.96
N SER A 116 12.97 13.46 2.39
CA SER A 116 12.20 14.69 2.20
C SER A 116 13.08 15.85 1.72
N GLY A 117 12.48 16.73 0.91
CA GLY A 117 13.07 18.04 0.61
C GLY A 117 14.13 18.07 -0.49
N ILE A 118 14.24 17.03 -1.33
CA ILE A 118 15.17 17.04 -2.45
C ILE A 118 14.39 17.03 -3.76
N SER A 119 14.39 18.17 -4.42
CA SER A 119 13.77 18.33 -5.74
C SER A 119 14.32 17.36 -6.80
N SER A 120 15.58 16.92 -6.67
CA SER A 120 16.21 15.96 -7.57
C SER A 120 15.64 14.54 -7.47
N LEU A 121 14.96 14.17 -6.36
CA LEU A 121 14.28 12.87 -6.24
C LEU A 121 12.88 12.87 -6.85
N ALA A 122 12.30 14.03 -7.12
CA ALA A 122 11.00 14.13 -7.78
C ALA A 122 11.07 13.68 -9.26
N GLU A 123 12.28 13.65 -9.85
CA GLU A 123 12.56 13.20 -11.21
C GLU A 123 13.62 12.10 -11.19
N LEU A 124 13.22 10.90 -10.74
CA LEU A 124 14.12 9.74 -10.76
C LEU A 124 14.41 9.33 -12.20
N ASP A 125 15.68 9.22 -12.55
CA ASP A 125 16.10 8.67 -13.82
C ASP A 125 16.01 7.12 -13.85
N ALA A 126 16.26 6.54 -15.01
CA ALA A 126 16.20 5.08 -15.20
C ALA A 126 17.15 4.32 -14.27
N LYS A 127 18.31 4.89 -13.91
CA LYS A 127 19.29 4.26 -13.01
C LYS A 127 18.71 4.19 -11.58
N HIS A 128 18.16 5.28 -11.06
CA HIS A 128 17.53 5.30 -9.75
C HIS A 128 16.35 4.32 -9.68
N MET A 129 15.55 4.25 -10.76
CA MET A 129 14.45 3.29 -10.84
C MET A 129 14.92 1.83 -10.85
N GLN A 130 16.07 1.52 -11.49
CA GLN A 130 16.69 0.19 -11.42
C GLN A 130 17.19 -0.12 -10.00
N MET A 131 17.82 0.84 -9.32
CA MET A 131 18.23 0.68 -7.93
C MET A 131 17.05 0.44 -6.99
N LEU A 132 15.93 1.15 -7.22
CA LEU A 132 14.68 0.92 -6.49
C LEU A 132 14.13 -0.49 -6.76
N ALA A 133 14.13 -0.94 -8.01
CA ALA A 133 13.69 -2.28 -8.38
C ALA A 133 14.49 -3.37 -7.64
N HIS A 134 15.81 -3.23 -7.62
CA HIS A 134 16.71 -4.14 -6.91
C HIS A 134 16.45 -4.12 -5.39
N ALA A 135 16.24 -2.95 -4.80
CA ALA A 135 15.91 -2.81 -3.38
C ALA A 135 14.57 -3.49 -3.04
N LEU A 136 13.53 -3.30 -3.86
CA LEU A 136 12.23 -3.95 -3.67
C LEU A 136 12.35 -5.48 -3.73
N ARG A 137 13.16 -6.02 -4.64
CA ARG A 137 13.43 -7.46 -4.69
C ARG A 137 14.10 -7.97 -3.41
N GLN A 138 15.13 -7.26 -2.92
CA GLN A 138 15.81 -7.65 -1.67
C GLN A 138 14.83 -7.65 -0.48
N LEU A 139 13.89 -6.70 -0.43
CA LEU A 139 12.84 -6.66 0.59
C LEU A 139 11.83 -7.80 0.38
N ALA A 140 11.44 -8.08 -0.88
CA ALA A 140 10.48 -9.14 -1.18
C ALA A 140 10.96 -10.53 -0.75
N ALA A 141 12.27 -10.76 -0.70
CA ALA A 141 12.84 -12.00 -0.18
C ALA A 141 12.80 -12.15 1.36
N ARG A 142 12.47 -11.08 2.11
CA ARG A 142 12.57 -11.03 3.58
C ARG A 142 11.23 -10.87 4.29
N PHE A 143 10.24 -10.32 3.60
CA PHE A 143 8.94 -9.97 4.16
C PHE A 143 7.82 -10.79 3.51
N ASP A 144 6.67 -10.86 4.16
CA ASP A 144 5.49 -11.51 3.60
C ASP A 144 4.68 -10.54 2.75
N VAL A 145 4.70 -9.25 3.13
CA VAL A 145 3.98 -8.17 2.44
C VAL A 145 4.84 -6.92 2.34
N LEU A 146 4.97 -6.38 1.13
CA LEU A 146 5.47 -5.03 0.86
C LEU A 146 4.30 -4.08 0.62
N LEU A 147 4.19 -3.04 1.43
CA LEU A 147 3.27 -1.93 1.19
C LEU A 147 4.04 -0.74 0.63
N ILE A 148 3.74 -0.34 -0.59
CA ILE A 148 4.37 0.82 -1.24
C ILE A 148 3.45 2.02 -1.09
N ASP A 149 3.89 3.05 -0.39
CA ASP A 149 3.20 4.34 -0.32
C ASP A 149 3.67 5.22 -1.49
N CYS A 150 2.90 5.27 -2.59
CA CYS A 150 3.29 5.97 -3.80
C CYS A 150 2.99 7.47 -3.68
N ALA A 151 3.69 8.34 -4.43
CA ALA A 151 3.28 9.72 -4.57
C ALA A 151 1.89 9.83 -5.25
N ALA A 152 1.17 10.90 -4.98
CA ALA A 152 -0.13 11.16 -5.61
C ALA A 152 0.03 11.57 -7.08
N GLY A 153 -1.01 11.32 -7.88
CA GLY A 153 -1.11 11.79 -9.26
C GLY A 153 -0.48 10.88 -10.30
N LEU A 154 -0.08 11.47 -11.43
CA LEU A 154 0.28 10.77 -12.68
C LEU A 154 1.78 10.81 -13.01
N ALA A 155 2.63 11.23 -12.07
CA ALA A 155 4.06 11.28 -12.32
C ALA A 155 4.59 9.89 -12.74
N PRO A 156 5.52 9.78 -13.70
CA PRO A 156 6.03 8.50 -14.21
C PRO A 156 6.48 7.55 -13.10
N GLN A 157 7.20 8.08 -12.10
CA GLN A 157 7.70 7.30 -10.97
C GLN A 157 6.54 6.67 -10.17
N SER A 158 5.46 7.45 -9.91
CA SER A 158 4.28 6.95 -9.21
C SER A 158 3.56 5.88 -10.03
N MET A 159 3.46 6.06 -11.34
CA MET A 159 2.83 5.09 -12.22
C MET A 159 3.62 3.78 -12.29
N ILE A 160 4.95 3.84 -12.37
CA ILE A 160 5.81 2.65 -12.38
C ILE A 160 5.69 1.88 -11.06
N THR A 161 5.70 2.57 -9.91
CA THR A 161 5.56 1.92 -8.60
C THR A 161 4.18 1.29 -8.39
N LEU A 162 3.12 1.86 -8.98
CA LEU A 162 1.80 1.23 -8.98
C LEU A 162 1.76 -0.02 -9.86
N LEU A 163 2.42 0.01 -11.04
CA LEU A 163 2.39 -1.09 -11.99
C LEU A 163 3.22 -2.31 -11.57
N VAL A 164 4.15 -2.15 -10.65
CA VAL A 164 4.96 -3.26 -10.12
C VAL A 164 4.17 -4.12 -9.14
N ALA A 165 3.12 -3.59 -8.54
CA ALA A 165 2.35 -4.26 -7.50
C ALA A 165 1.49 -5.42 -8.05
N HIS A 166 1.17 -6.38 -7.18
CA HIS A 166 0.14 -7.40 -7.41
C HIS A 166 -1.25 -6.77 -7.27
N HIS A 167 -1.44 -5.94 -6.26
CA HIS A 167 -2.66 -5.21 -5.98
C HIS A 167 -2.37 -3.71 -5.83
N VAL A 168 -3.22 -2.88 -6.41
CA VAL A 168 -3.23 -1.43 -6.14
C VAL A 168 -4.43 -1.11 -5.27
N VAL A 169 -4.17 -0.50 -4.12
CA VAL A 169 -5.22 0.12 -3.30
C VAL A 169 -5.35 1.58 -3.73
N MET A 170 -6.36 1.86 -4.53
CA MET A 170 -6.69 3.22 -4.96
C MET A 170 -7.48 3.93 -3.86
N VAL A 171 -6.88 4.95 -3.26
CA VAL A 171 -7.47 5.75 -2.19
C VAL A 171 -8.13 7.00 -2.79
N THR A 172 -9.41 7.16 -2.52
CA THR A 172 -10.20 8.34 -2.90
C THR A 172 -11.09 8.79 -1.75
N ASN A 173 -11.82 9.88 -1.91
CA ASN A 173 -12.85 10.35 -0.98
C ASN A 173 -14.10 10.78 -1.76
N PRO A 174 -15.24 11.13 -1.12
CA PRO A 174 -16.48 11.50 -1.80
C PRO A 174 -16.42 12.78 -2.64
N GLU A 175 -15.34 13.56 -2.58
CA GLU A 175 -15.20 14.79 -3.36
C GLU A 175 -15.10 14.50 -4.86
N ILE A 176 -15.80 15.30 -5.68
CA ILE A 176 -15.81 15.15 -7.14
C ILE A 176 -14.40 15.23 -7.72
N ALA A 177 -13.57 16.16 -7.25
CA ALA A 177 -12.20 16.31 -7.69
C ALA A 177 -11.36 15.04 -7.41
N ALA A 178 -11.48 14.45 -6.20
CA ALA A 178 -10.76 13.22 -5.85
C ALA A 178 -11.18 12.03 -6.71
N LEU A 179 -12.47 11.91 -7.04
CA LEU A 179 -12.98 10.87 -7.95
C LEU A 179 -12.45 11.06 -9.37
N THR A 180 -12.43 12.29 -9.88
CA THR A 180 -11.92 12.60 -11.22
C THR A 180 -10.43 12.28 -11.33
N ASP A 181 -9.65 12.68 -10.32
CA ASP A 181 -8.22 12.43 -10.29
C ASP A 181 -7.89 10.93 -10.11
N ALA A 182 -8.65 10.22 -9.26
CA ALA A 182 -8.52 8.77 -9.13
C ALA A 182 -8.84 8.06 -10.45
N TYR A 183 -9.89 8.49 -11.16
CA TYR A 183 -10.22 7.95 -12.48
C TYR A 183 -9.10 8.20 -13.50
N ALA A 184 -8.44 9.36 -13.47
CA ALA A 184 -7.31 9.64 -14.36
C ALA A 184 -6.16 8.63 -14.16
N VAL A 185 -5.80 8.31 -12.91
CA VAL A 185 -4.80 7.28 -12.58
C VAL A 185 -5.26 5.90 -13.08
N ILE A 186 -6.50 5.50 -12.77
CA ILE A 186 -7.08 4.22 -13.20
C ILE A 186 -7.05 4.08 -14.73
N LYS A 187 -7.42 5.14 -15.46
CA LYS A 187 -7.37 5.18 -16.92
C LYS A 187 -5.95 5.00 -17.46
N CYS A 188 -4.94 5.57 -16.82
CA CYS A 188 -3.55 5.35 -17.20
C CYS A 188 -3.11 3.91 -16.95
N LEU A 189 -3.48 3.32 -15.80
CA LEU A 189 -3.21 1.92 -15.47
C LEU A 189 -3.90 0.97 -16.47
N SER A 190 -5.14 1.27 -16.90
CA SER A 190 -5.89 0.41 -17.81
C SER A 190 -5.25 0.24 -19.18
N ARG A 191 -4.41 1.18 -19.60
CA ARG A 191 -3.71 1.15 -20.90
C ARG A 191 -2.47 0.26 -20.91
N GLN A 192 -2.06 -0.23 -19.74
CA GLN A 192 -0.88 -1.08 -19.65
C GLN A 192 -1.22 -2.55 -19.88
N ALA A 193 -0.31 -3.29 -20.54
CA ALA A 193 -0.52 -4.70 -20.88
C ALA A 193 -0.52 -5.60 -19.63
N ALA A 194 0.42 -5.36 -18.70
CA ALA A 194 0.46 -6.00 -17.40
C ALA A 194 -0.02 -4.98 -16.36
N ARG A 195 -1.15 -5.26 -15.74
CA ARG A 195 -1.80 -4.36 -14.79
C ARG A 195 -2.18 -5.08 -13.51
N PRO A 196 -2.00 -4.42 -12.36
CA PRO A 196 -2.42 -4.98 -11.07
C PRO A 196 -3.94 -5.05 -10.94
N ALA A 197 -4.43 -5.88 -10.03
CA ALA A 197 -5.82 -5.81 -9.57
C ALA A 197 -6.04 -4.51 -8.79
N ILE A 198 -7.11 -3.76 -9.10
CA ILE A 198 -7.39 -2.47 -8.46
C ILE A 198 -8.49 -2.62 -7.43
N GLN A 199 -8.10 -2.39 -6.18
CA GLN A 199 -8.96 -2.31 -5.01
C GLN A 199 -9.23 -0.83 -4.69
N VAL A 200 -10.44 -0.47 -4.34
CA VAL A 200 -10.78 0.93 -4.02
C VAL A 200 -11.17 1.06 -2.55
N VAL A 201 -10.50 1.97 -1.87
CA VAL A 201 -10.89 2.44 -0.53
C VAL A 201 -11.44 3.86 -0.64
N VAL A 202 -12.65 4.07 -0.14
CA VAL A 202 -13.23 5.40 0.00
C VAL A 202 -12.97 5.88 1.42
N ASN A 203 -12.05 6.82 1.57
CA ASN A 203 -11.65 7.38 2.86
C ASN A 203 -12.45 8.66 3.16
N ARG A 204 -12.52 9.05 4.43
CA ARG A 204 -13.18 10.27 4.90
C ARG A 204 -14.63 10.35 4.44
N THR A 205 -15.38 9.29 4.65
CA THR A 205 -16.79 9.22 4.29
C THR A 205 -17.70 9.42 5.51
N ALA A 206 -18.78 10.19 5.34
CA ALA A 206 -19.74 10.41 6.41
C ALA A 206 -20.58 9.16 6.75
N SER A 207 -20.63 8.16 5.86
CA SER A 207 -21.34 6.91 6.10
C SER A 207 -20.84 5.80 5.17
N ARG A 208 -21.06 4.54 5.56
CA ARG A 208 -20.76 3.37 4.72
C ARG A 208 -21.54 3.38 3.40
N SER A 209 -22.80 3.85 3.43
CA SER A 209 -23.64 3.97 2.23
C SER A 209 -23.08 5.00 1.25
N LEU A 210 -22.62 6.16 1.73
CA LEU A 210 -21.95 7.15 0.89
C LEU A 210 -20.64 6.61 0.30
N GLY A 211 -19.85 5.88 1.09
CA GLY A 211 -18.64 5.22 0.61
C GLY A 211 -18.94 4.24 -0.52
N ARG A 212 -19.97 3.41 -0.36
CA ARG A 212 -20.42 2.47 -1.40
C ARG A 212 -20.90 3.18 -2.66
N ALA A 213 -21.74 4.20 -2.53
CA ALA A 213 -22.24 4.98 -3.67
C ALA A 213 -21.09 5.70 -4.41
N THR A 214 -20.10 6.20 -3.67
CA THR A 214 -18.90 6.82 -4.23
C THR A 214 -18.09 5.81 -5.07
N PHE A 215 -17.88 4.61 -4.54
CA PHE A 215 -17.24 3.52 -5.28
C PHE A 215 -18.02 3.16 -6.56
N GLU A 216 -19.33 3.02 -6.48
CA GLU A 216 -20.19 2.64 -7.61
C GLU A 216 -20.11 3.66 -8.74
N ARG A 217 -20.06 4.96 -8.43
CA ARG A 217 -19.82 6.02 -9.42
C ARG A 217 -18.48 5.83 -10.12
N LEU A 218 -17.39 5.67 -9.37
CA LEU A 218 -16.05 5.47 -9.94
C LEU A 218 -15.98 4.18 -10.77
N SER A 219 -16.57 3.09 -10.27
CA SER A 219 -16.60 1.79 -10.94
C SER A 219 -17.41 1.82 -12.23
N SER A 220 -18.55 2.54 -12.27
CA SER A 220 -19.35 2.69 -13.48
C SER A 220 -18.58 3.44 -14.58
N VAL A 221 -17.91 4.53 -14.23
CA VAL A 221 -17.07 5.32 -15.15
C VAL A 221 -15.88 4.49 -15.64
N SER A 222 -15.21 3.76 -14.75
CA SER A 222 -14.08 2.88 -15.13
C SER A 222 -14.50 1.78 -16.09
N ARG A 223 -15.60 1.09 -15.82
CA ARG A 223 -16.14 0.06 -16.73
C ARG A 223 -16.49 0.62 -18.09
N ARG A 224 -17.16 1.80 -18.13
CA ARG A 224 -17.63 2.41 -19.36
C ARG A 224 -16.50 2.93 -20.26
N PHE A 225 -15.46 3.53 -19.69
CA PHE A 225 -14.46 4.30 -20.45
C PHE A 225 -13.03 3.75 -20.38
N ALA A 226 -12.74 2.86 -19.44
CA ALA A 226 -11.43 2.25 -19.27
C ALA A 226 -11.46 0.71 -19.42
N SER A 227 -12.65 0.10 -19.53
CA SER A 227 -12.84 -1.36 -19.60
C SER A 227 -12.09 -2.11 -18.49
N LEU A 228 -11.98 -1.50 -17.31
CA LEU A 228 -11.24 -2.02 -16.17
C LEU A 228 -12.20 -2.24 -14.98
N PRO A 229 -12.35 -3.49 -14.51
CA PRO A 229 -13.12 -3.76 -13.30
C PRO A 229 -12.38 -3.22 -12.08
N LEU A 230 -13.14 -2.62 -11.15
CA LEU A 230 -12.64 -2.19 -9.86
C LEU A 230 -13.32 -3.02 -8.77
N HIS A 231 -12.60 -3.28 -7.69
CA HIS A 231 -13.10 -4.03 -6.54
C HIS A 231 -13.25 -3.09 -5.34
N TYR A 232 -14.40 -3.16 -4.68
CA TYR A 232 -14.63 -2.39 -3.46
C TYR A 232 -13.95 -3.05 -2.28
N LEU A 233 -12.90 -2.43 -1.75
CA LEU A 233 -12.24 -2.92 -0.54
C LEU A 233 -12.99 -2.47 0.71
N GLY A 234 -13.49 -1.22 0.73
CA GLY A 234 -14.27 -0.70 1.84
C GLY A 234 -14.25 0.81 1.95
N ALA A 235 -14.81 1.31 3.06
CA ALA A 235 -14.81 2.73 3.40
C ALA A 235 -14.25 2.93 4.81
N VAL A 236 -13.59 4.08 4.99
CA VAL A 236 -13.11 4.54 6.30
C VAL A 236 -13.84 5.83 6.64
N PRO A 237 -14.45 5.93 7.84
CA PRO A 237 -15.23 7.11 8.22
C PRO A 237 -14.34 8.35 8.32
N GLU A 238 -14.95 9.52 8.13
CA GLU A 238 -14.33 10.77 8.54
C GLU A 238 -14.43 10.89 10.06
N ASP A 239 -13.27 11.04 10.71
CA ASP A 239 -13.16 11.01 12.15
C ASP A 239 -12.36 12.23 12.63
N ALA A 240 -12.97 13.03 13.51
CA ALA A 240 -12.32 14.19 14.11
C ALA A 240 -11.06 13.79 14.90
N ALA A 241 -11.05 12.60 15.51
CA ALA A 241 -9.89 12.08 16.20
C ALA A 241 -8.70 11.88 15.26
N VAL A 242 -8.92 11.56 13.99
CA VAL A 242 -7.86 11.49 12.97
C VAL A 242 -7.38 12.90 12.58
N SER A 243 -8.32 13.83 12.35
CA SER A 243 -8.02 15.18 11.87
C SER A 243 -7.26 16.03 12.90
N HIS A 244 -7.51 15.80 14.18
CA HIS A 244 -6.88 16.54 15.29
C HIS A 244 -5.67 15.83 15.89
N ARG A 245 -5.22 14.72 15.30
CA ARG A 245 -4.04 13.98 15.82
C ARG A 245 -2.78 14.82 15.77
N ARG A 246 -2.01 14.71 16.85
CA ARG A 246 -0.64 15.22 16.92
C ARG A 246 0.33 14.14 16.45
N LEU A 247 1.44 14.54 15.86
CA LEU A 247 2.53 13.62 15.47
C LEU A 247 3.13 12.83 16.65
N SER A 248 2.91 13.33 17.88
CA SER A 248 3.36 12.65 19.10
C SER A 248 2.47 11.46 19.53
N GLN A 249 1.29 11.29 18.94
CA GLN A 249 0.36 10.19 19.28
C GLN A 249 0.69 8.92 18.51
N ALA A 250 0.48 7.77 19.15
CA ALA A 250 0.68 6.47 18.49
C ALA A 250 -0.30 6.28 17.32
N PRO A 251 0.00 5.44 16.30
CA PRO A 251 -0.91 5.18 15.19
C PRO A 251 -2.32 4.80 15.65
N MET A 252 -3.34 5.12 14.84
CA MET A 252 -4.77 5.03 15.22
C MET A 252 -5.16 3.64 15.74
N LEU A 253 -4.72 2.58 15.07
CA LEU A 253 -4.98 1.20 15.49
C LEU A 253 -4.38 0.83 16.86
N VAL A 254 -3.38 1.58 17.31
CA VAL A 254 -2.72 1.36 18.61
C VAL A 254 -3.31 2.26 19.69
N GLU A 255 -3.51 3.53 19.36
CA GLU A 255 -3.99 4.55 20.29
C GLU A 255 -5.47 4.39 20.65
N MET A 256 -6.29 4.09 19.65
CA MET A 256 -7.76 4.03 19.78
C MET A 256 -8.32 2.79 19.05
N PRO A 257 -8.00 1.57 19.51
CA PRO A 257 -8.35 0.33 18.80
C PRO A 257 -9.86 0.13 18.64
N GLU A 258 -10.67 0.66 19.56
CA GLU A 258 -12.13 0.46 19.60
C GLU A 258 -12.91 1.52 18.80
N CYS A 259 -12.27 2.55 18.26
CA CYS A 259 -12.99 3.58 17.51
C CYS A 259 -13.47 3.05 16.14
N GLU A 260 -14.45 3.73 15.54
CA GLU A 260 -15.03 3.31 14.26
C GLU A 260 -13.99 3.28 13.14
N THR A 261 -13.08 4.25 13.12
CA THR A 261 -11.96 4.28 12.16
C THR A 261 -11.06 3.06 12.32
N SER A 262 -10.66 2.71 13.54
CA SER A 262 -9.80 1.54 13.81
C SER A 262 -10.49 0.22 13.48
N THR A 263 -11.79 0.12 13.76
CA THR A 263 -12.60 -1.03 13.36
C THR A 263 -12.63 -1.19 11.83
N ALA A 264 -12.82 -0.09 11.09
CA ALA A 264 -12.78 -0.11 9.63
C ALA A 264 -11.39 -0.53 9.12
N LEU A 265 -10.30 0.06 9.66
CA LEU A 265 -8.93 -0.27 9.30
C LEU A 265 -8.59 -1.74 9.59
N SER A 266 -9.01 -2.28 10.72
CA SER A 266 -8.82 -3.70 11.06
C SER A 266 -9.54 -4.62 10.08
N GLY A 267 -10.77 -4.26 9.68
CA GLY A 267 -11.51 -4.98 8.65
C GLY A 267 -10.79 -4.97 7.30
N LEU A 268 -10.29 -3.81 6.87
CA LEU A 268 -9.51 -3.68 5.63
C LEU A 268 -8.22 -4.49 5.68
N ALA A 269 -7.50 -4.48 6.82
CA ALA A 269 -6.30 -5.30 6.99
C ALA A 269 -6.60 -6.80 6.85
N GLY A 270 -7.73 -7.27 7.37
CA GLY A 270 -8.18 -8.66 7.19
C GLY A 270 -8.47 -9.02 5.72
N LEU A 271 -8.98 -8.09 4.92
CA LEU A 271 -9.15 -8.30 3.48
C LEU A 271 -7.82 -8.35 2.75
N LEU A 272 -6.88 -7.44 3.08
CA LEU A 272 -5.54 -7.45 2.49
C LEU A 272 -4.73 -8.69 2.87
N GLU A 273 -4.90 -9.21 4.10
CA GLU A 273 -4.32 -10.49 4.52
C GLU A 273 -4.79 -11.63 3.59
N ARG A 274 -6.09 -11.69 3.27
CA ARG A 274 -6.62 -12.71 2.36
C ARG A 274 -6.00 -12.60 0.96
N PHE A 275 -5.90 -11.40 0.39
CA PHE A 275 -5.24 -11.20 -0.90
C PHE A 275 -3.77 -11.65 -0.86
N ALA A 276 -3.05 -11.33 0.23
CA ALA A 276 -1.68 -11.76 0.39
C ALA A 276 -1.55 -13.30 0.45
N LEU A 277 -2.48 -13.97 1.11
CA LEU A 277 -2.52 -15.44 1.17
C LEU A 277 -2.88 -16.07 -0.18
N GLU A 278 -3.87 -15.53 -0.88
CA GLU A 278 -4.30 -16.02 -2.20
C GLU A 278 -3.18 -15.87 -3.24
N GLU A 279 -2.49 -14.72 -3.28
CA GLU A 279 -1.37 -14.47 -4.20
C GLU A 279 -0.19 -15.42 -3.93
N ARG A 280 0.10 -15.70 -2.66
CA ARG A 280 1.15 -16.66 -2.28
C ARG A 280 0.82 -18.10 -2.67
N MET A 281 -0.45 -18.49 -2.67
CA MET A 281 -0.86 -19.82 -3.14
C MET A 281 -0.77 -19.97 -4.66
N HIS A 282 -0.87 -18.86 -5.40
CA HIS A 282 -0.86 -18.83 -6.86
C HIS A 282 0.13 -17.76 -7.36
N PRO A 283 1.44 -17.92 -7.10
CA PRO A 283 2.41 -16.88 -7.42
C PRO A 283 2.42 -16.56 -8.92
N GLY A 284 2.44 -15.28 -9.23
CA GLY A 284 2.62 -14.79 -10.59
C GLY A 284 3.98 -15.20 -11.18
N SER A 285 4.12 -15.14 -12.50
CA SER A 285 5.31 -15.62 -13.21
C SER A 285 6.55 -14.73 -13.12
N LEU A 286 6.41 -13.48 -12.65
CA LEU A 286 7.51 -12.50 -12.63
C LEU A 286 7.68 -11.92 -11.21
N ASP A 287 8.94 -11.88 -10.76
CA ASP A 287 9.34 -11.19 -9.53
C ASP A 287 9.18 -9.66 -9.65
N VAL A 288 9.21 -8.99 -8.49
CA VAL A 288 8.99 -7.53 -8.39
C VAL A 288 10.01 -6.71 -9.20
N GLU A 289 11.27 -7.15 -9.22
CA GLU A 289 12.35 -6.47 -9.98
C GLU A 289 12.10 -6.59 -11.49
N SER A 290 11.83 -7.79 -11.98
CA SER A 290 11.53 -8.06 -13.39
C SER A 290 10.30 -7.27 -13.87
N ARG A 291 9.24 -7.21 -13.05
CA ARG A 291 8.05 -6.39 -13.32
C ARG A 291 8.41 -4.91 -13.46
N MET A 292 9.21 -4.38 -12.55
CA MET A 292 9.61 -2.97 -12.56
C MET A 292 10.52 -2.64 -13.75
N LEU A 293 11.51 -3.47 -14.04
CA LEU A 293 12.41 -3.30 -15.19
C LEU A 293 11.65 -3.33 -16.52
N ALA A 294 10.62 -4.18 -16.64
CA ALA A 294 9.75 -4.21 -17.80
C ALA A 294 8.94 -2.90 -17.99
N GLN A 295 8.57 -2.23 -16.89
CA GLN A 295 7.90 -0.93 -16.96
C GLN A 295 8.88 0.20 -17.31
N ILE A 296 10.06 0.24 -16.71
CA ILE A 296 11.09 1.26 -16.99
C ILE A 296 11.44 1.30 -18.47
N ARG A 297 11.51 0.15 -19.15
CA ARG A 297 11.82 0.07 -20.60
C ARG A 297 10.71 0.62 -21.50
N ARG A 298 9.51 0.79 -20.99
CA ARG A 298 8.32 1.26 -21.75
C ARG A 298 8.05 2.75 -21.57
N TRP A 299 8.64 3.36 -20.56
CA TRP A 299 8.56 4.79 -20.24
C TRP A 299 9.84 5.54 -20.64
#